data_7dc0e95f0680cc627915fef9c89a6a49
#
_entry.id   7dc0e95f0680cc627915fef9c89a6a49
#
_cell.length_a   1.000
_cell.length_b   1.000
_cell.length_c   1.000
_cell.angle_alpha   90.00
_cell.angle_beta   90.00
_cell.angle_gamma   90.00
#
_symmetry.space_group_name_H-M   'P 1'
#
loop_
_entity.id
_entity.type
_entity.pdbx_description
1 polymer ?
#
loop_
_entity_poly.entity_id
_entity_poly.type
_entity_poly.pdbx_seq_one_letter_code
_entity_poly.pdbx_strand_id
1 'polypeptide(L)'
;MIITRTPFRMTLGGGGTDLPSYYQKRGGFVLTSAIDKYMYVAINTPFIDNLLRVKYSQSETVNRVDELKHELAREALKHYGIRDTLEIISFADISAGTGMGSSSCYLVGLLNSLQVYLRKQVPVKDMAELACKIEIDVLKKPIGKQDAYIASYGGILCMEIGRDGVVKTRPANVKMSTIRDLEHNLVLYYSGLRRSSVTVLIDQHQAMLDAGHGQHKIVAESLDYIKDLGYQSLAALEEDRLADFALLMDKHWVYKKKMSNKISNSQVDAAYQRAKEKGALGGKLLGAGGGGFLLLYTEGRHEELDRSMREFNMRRLDFRFDFEGSKALLNLVDSRLEYQYDQERNQIRCPE
;
A
#
# COMPACT_ATOMS: atom_id res chain seq x y z
N MET A 1 0.33 14.07 -22.62
CA MET A 1 -0.41 13.41 -21.54
C MET A 1 0.21 12.05 -21.25
N ILE A 2 0.42 11.73 -19.98
CA ILE A 2 0.90 10.41 -19.50
C ILE A 2 -0.13 9.90 -18.50
N ILE A 3 -0.42 8.59 -18.54
CA ILE A 3 -1.28 7.92 -17.56
C ILE A 3 -0.55 6.71 -17.02
N THR A 4 -0.44 6.61 -15.70
CA THR A 4 0.06 5.43 -15.00
C THR A 4 -1.05 4.74 -14.21
N ARG A 5 -0.94 3.42 -14.05
CA ARG A 5 -1.70 2.63 -13.08
C ARG A 5 -0.77 2.06 -12.02
N THR A 6 -1.21 2.00 -10.79
CA THR A 6 -0.45 1.46 -9.66
C THR A 6 -1.35 0.58 -8.83
N PRO A 7 -1.01 -0.70 -8.59
CA PRO A 7 -1.89 -1.64 -7.92
C PRO A 7 -2.00 -1.36 -6.42
N PHE A 8 -3.18 -1.60 -5.86
CA PHE A 8 -3.39 -1.72 -4.42
C PHE A 8 -2.83 -3.04 -3.89
N ARG A 9 -2.78 -3.19 -2.58
CA ARG A 9 -2.12 -4.33 -1.97
C ARG A 9 -2.93 -5.03 -0.88
N MET A 10 -2.59 -6.30 -0.68
CA MET A 10 -2.96 -7.09 0.49
C MET A 10 -1.72 -7.54 1.24
N THR A 11 -1.68 -7.34 2.56
CA THR A 11 -0.61 -7.92 3.39
C THR A 11 -1.00 -9.35 3.75
N LEU A 12 -0.21 -10.33 3.32
CA LEU A 12 -0.45 -11.75 3.60
C LEU A 12 0.16 -12.17 4.94
N GLY A 13 1.34 -11.66 5.30
CA GLY A 13 2.02 -11.96 6.56
C GLY A 13 2.96 -10.84 7.01
N GLY A 14 3.32 -10.78 8.28
CA GLY A 14 4.36 -9.89 8.81
C GLY A 14 4.01 -8.39 8.92
N GLY A 15 2.78 -7.98 8.58
CA GLY A 15 2.39 -6.57 8.51
C GLY A 15 2.58 -5.81 9.83
N GLY A 16 3.10 -4.59 9.73
CA GLY A 16 3.44 -3.74 10.88
C GLY A 16 4.90 -3.85 11.32
N THR A 17 5.62 -4.91 10.90
CA THR A 17 7.05 -5.05 11.19
C THR A 17 7.94 -4.23 10.28
N ASP A 18 7.36 -3.60 9.28
CA ASP A 18 7.97 -2.66 8.34
C ASP A 18 7.96 -1.20 8.83
N LEU A 19 7.43 -0.95 10.03
CA LEU A 19 7.48 0.36 10.68
C LEU A 19 8.88 0.65 11.22
N PRO A 20 9.44 1.88 11.05
CA PRO A 20 10.76 2.24 11.57
C PRO A 20 10.94 1.96 13.06
N SER A 21 9.92 2.23 13.87
CA SER A 21 9.95 1.98 15.32
C SER A 21 10.17 0.52 15.70
N TYR A 22 9.84 -0.42 14.79
CA TYR A 22 10.07 -1.84 15.02
C TYR A 22 11.33 -2.35 14.32
N TYR A 23 11.46 -2.16 12.97
CA TYR A 23 12.57 -2.79 12.24
C TYR A 23 13.94 -2.29 12.67
N GLN A 24 14.09 -1.04 13.07
CA GLN A 24 15.37 -0.48 13.54
C GLN A 24 15.92 -1.23 14.76
N LYS A 25 15.06 -1.80 15.58
CA LYS A 25 15.45 -2.58 16.77
C LYS A 25 15.55 -4.09 16.49
N ARG A 26 14.66 -4.63 15.66
CA ARG A 26 14.40 -6.07 15.58
C ARG A 26 14.48 -6.67 14.16
N GLY A 27 14.70 -5.82 13.14
CA GLY A 27 14.52 -6.21 11.74
C GLY A 27 13.05 -6.52 11.42
N GLY A 28 12.65 -6.35 10.18
CA GLY A 28 11.28 -6.55 9.72
C GLY A 28 11.18 -7.66 8.67
N PHE A 29 10.00 -8.26 8.57
CA PHE A 29 9.62 -9.14 7.48
C PHE A 29 8.17 -8.91 7.08
N VAL A 30 7.91 -8.76 5.79
CA VAL A 30 6.55 -8.64 5.25
C VAL A 30 6.39 -9.53 4.03
N LEU A 31 5.31 -10.31 4.03
CA LEU A 31 4.78 -10.99 2.86
C LEU A 31 3.54 -10.23 2.40
N THR A 32 3.59 -9.67 1.20
CA THR A 32 2.53 -8.80 0.66
C THR A 32 2.27 -9.11 -0.80
N SER A 33 1.07 -8.80 -1.28
CA SER A 33 0.70 -9.02 -2.69
C SER A 33 0.02 -7.79 -3.27
N ALA A 34 0.26 -7.53 -4.54
CA ALA A 34 -0.49 -6.56 -5.32
C ALA A 34 -1.75 -7.21 -5.91
N ILE A 35 -2.80 -6.39 -6.10
CA ILE A 35 -4.08 -6.84 -6.67
C ILE A 35 -4.51 -5.95 -7.84
N ASP A 36 -5.39 -6.48 -8.70
CA ASP A 36 -5.95 -5.84 -9.89
C ASP A 36 -6.98 -4.73 -9.59
N LYS A 37 -6.72 -3.98 -8.57
CA LYS A 37 -7.41 -2.73 -8.24
C LYS A 37 -6.36 -1.63 -8.21
N TYR A 38 -6.63 -0.50 -8.86
CA TYR A 38 -5.59 0.45 -9.22
C TYR A 38 -5.88 1.86 -8.74
N MET A 39 -4.82 2.55 -8.44
CA MET A 39 -4.71 4.00 -8.45
C MET A 39 -4.22 4.41 -9.82
N TYR A 40 -4.91 5.34 -10.46
CA TYR A 40 -4.52 5.95 -11.72
C TYR A 40 -4.05 7.37 -11.48
N VAL A 41 -2.93 7.73 -12.09
CA VAL A 41 -2.42 9.11 -12.10
C VAL A 41 -2.21 9.52 -13.55
N ALA A 42 -2.87 10.60 -13.94
CA ALA A 42 -2.67 11.24 -15.23
C ALA A 42 -1.93 12.56 -15.02
N ILE A 43 -0.92 12.82 -15.85
CA ILE A 43 -0.25 14.12 -15.92
C ILE A 43 -0.36 14.71 -17.31
N ASN A 44 -0.52 16.02 -17.38
CA ASN A 44 -0.58 16.78 -18.62
C ASN A 44 0.11 18.13 -18.45
N THR A 45 0.66 18.66 -19.53
CA THR A 45 1.28 20.00 -19.54
C THR A 45 0.32 20.96 -20.22
N PRO A 46 -0.31 21.91 -19.51
CA PRO A 46 -1.15 22.93 -20.11
C PRO A 46 -0.29 23.86 -20.97
N PHE A 47 -0.83 24.26 -22.13
CA PHE A 47 -0.09 25.09 -23.09
C PHE A 47 -0.30 26.61 -22.87
N ILE A 48 -1.45 26.99 -22.33
CA ILE A 48 -1.85 28.42 -22.32
C ILE A 48 -1.37 29.18 -21.09
N ASP A 49 -1.25 28.49 -19.97
CA ASP A 49 -0.88 29.09 -18.69
C ASP A 49 0.21 28.27 -17.95
N ASN A 50 0.83 28.91 -16.97
CA ASN A 50 1.89 28.31 -16.16
C ASN A 50 1.35 27.81 -14.81
N LEU A 51 0.07 27.47 -14.72
CA LEU A 51 -0.54 27.05 -13.47
C LEU A 51 -0.26 25.58 -13.18
N LEU A 52 -0.13 25.28 -11.90
CA LEU A 52 -0.06 23.94 -11.37
C LEU A 52 -1.44 23.54 -10.85
N ARG A 53 -1.98 22.44 -11.37
CA ARG A 53 -3.30 21.91 -11.01
C ARG A 53 -3.17 20.51 -10.46
N VAL A 54 -3.76 20.24 -9.28
CA VAL A 54 -3.82 18.91 -8.69
C VAL A 54 -5.27 18.57 -8.35
N LYS A 55 -5.81 17.55 -9.02
CA LYS A 55 -7.17 17.05 -8.85
C LYS A 55 -7.16 15.65 -8.25
N TYR A 56 -7.80 15.52 -7.09
CA TYR A 56 -7.95 14.28 -6.32
C TYR A 56 -9.35 14.26 -5.70
N SER A 57 -9.55 14.00 -4.40
CA SER A 57 -10.82 14.22 -3.69
C SER A 57 -11.15 15.72 -3.54
N GLN A 58 -10.17 16.56 -3.78
CA GLN A 58 -10.27 18.01 -3.84
C GLN A 58 -9.59 18.50 -5.14
N SER A 59 -9.68 19.80 -5.42
CA SER A 59 -8.99 20.42 -6.55
C SER A 59 -8.22 21.64 -6.05
N GLU A 60 -6.95 21.70 -6.43
CA GLU A 60 -6.07 22.81 -6.14
C GLU A 60 -5.55 23.41 -7.46
N THR A 61 -5.52 24.73 -7.54
CA THR A 61 -4.88 25.46 -8.63
C THR A 61 -4.02 26.55 -8.01
N VAL A 62 -2.73 26.49 -8.29
CA VAL A 62 -1.72 27.37 -7.68
C VAL A 62 -0.70 27.82 -8.74
N ASN A 63 0.03 28.90 -8.45
CA ASN A 63 1.09 29.38 -9.33
C ASN A 63 2.41 28.62 -9.13
N ARG A 64 2.66 28.14 -7.92
CA ARG A 64 3.93 27.50 -7.55
C ARG A 64 3.71 26.27 -6.70
N VAL A 65 4.64 25.31 -6.81
CA VAL A 65 4.61 24.03 -6.08
C VAL A 65 4.55 24.20 -4.57
N ASP A 66 5.16 25.25 -4.02
CA ASP A 66 5.18 25.49 -2.55
C ASP A 66 3.80 25.82 -1.98
N GLU A 67 2.86 26.28 -2.82
CA GLU A 67 1.50 26.64 -2.44
C GLU A 67 0.55 25.42 -2.35
N LEU A 68 0.98 24.24 -2.88
CA LEU A 68 0.19 23.03 -2.85
C LEU A 68 -0.03 22.55 -1.42
N LYS A 69 -1.29 22.26 -1.09
CA LYS A 69 -1.67 21.62 0.18
C LYS A 69 -1.49 20.11 0.12
N HIS A 70 -1.62 19.52 -1.07
CA HIS A 70 -1.41 18.08 -1.26
C HIS A 70 0.07 17.72 -1.09
N GLU A 71 0.44 17.32 0.11
CA GLU A 71 1.84 17.10 0.52
C GLU A 71 2.62 16.15 -0.37
N LEU A 72 2.03 15.00 -0.75
CA LEU A 72 2.71 14.02 -1.58
C LEU A 72 3.01 14.55 -2.98
N ALA A 73 2.06 15.28 -3.59
CA ALA A 73 2.28 15.91 -4.88
C ALA A 73 3.36 17.00 -4.77
N ARG A 74 3.28 17.82 -3.75
CA ARG A 74 4.24 18.91 -3.50
C ARG A 74 5.67 18.37 -3.39
N GLU A 75 5.88 17.36 -2.53
CA GLU A 75 7.23 16.84 -2.31
C GLU A 75 7.76 16.01 -3.50
N ALA A 76 6.89 15.29 -4.22
CA ALA A 76 7.27 14.61 -5.46
C ALA A 76 7.71 15.59 -6.56
N LEU A 77 6.97 16.68 -6.76
CA LEU A 77 7.30 17.71 -7.73
C LEU A 77 8.59 18.44 -7.35
N LYS A 78 8.76 18.79 -6.07
CA LYS A 78 10.01 19.39 -5.56
C LYS A 78 11.22 18.52 -5.80
N HIS A 79 11.10 17.21 -5.57
CA HIS A 79 12.19 16.25 -5.80
C HIS A 79 12.69 16.28 -7.26
N TYR A 80 11.78 16.44 -8.22
CA TYR A 80 12.13 16.52 -9.63
C TYR A 80 12.36 17.93 -10.15
N GLY A 81 12.33 18.96 -9.29
CA GLY A 81 12.55 20.35 -9.64
C GLY A 81 11.43 20.98 -10.47
N ILE A 82 10.25 20.37 -10.50
CA ILE A 82 9.07 20.89 -11.21
C ILE A 82 8.37 21.92 -10.32
N ARG A 83 8.24 23.15 -10.80
CA ARG A 83 7.77 24.29 -10.00
C ARG A 83 6.36 24.75 -10.36
N ASP A 84 5.96 24.56 -11.61
CA ASP A 84 4.70 25.05 -12.22
C ASP A 84 4.36 24.26 -13.49
N THR A 85 3.35 24.69 -14.23
CA THR A 85 3.01 24.22 -15.58
C THR A 85 2.74 22.72 -15.67
N LEU A 86 2.01 22.16 -14.71
CA LEU A 86 1.64 20.76 -14.74
C LEU A 86 0.21 20.56 -14.21
N GLU A 87 -0.57 19.71 -14.87
CA GLU A 87 -1.85 19.24 -14.38
C GLU A 87 -1.71 17.76 -13.97
N ILE A 88 -2.12 17.45 -12.73
CA ILE A 88 -2.13 16.12 -12.15
C ILE A 88 -3.57 15.76 -11.80
N ILE A 89 -4.04 14.61 -12.28
CA ILE A 89 -5.37 14.08 -11.98
C ILE A 89 -5.21 12.66 -11.44
N SER A 90 -5.90 12.36 -10.35
CA SER A 90 -5.91 11.00 -9.81
C SER A 90 -7.31 10.49 -9.55
N PHE A 91 -7.52 9.21 -9.82
CA PHE A 91 -8.74 8.46 -9.51
C PHE A 91 -8.37 7.00 -9.18
N ALA A 92 -9.25 6.29 -8.51
CA ALA A 92 -8.91 4.96 -8.01
C ALA A 92 -10.13 4.05 -7.92
N ASP A 93 -9.91 2.74 -8.12
CA ASP A 93 -10.93 1.71 -7.95
C ASP A 93 -11.37 1.56 -6.49
N ILE A 94 -10.46 1.87 -5.55
CA ILE A 94 -10.69 1.77 -4.12
C ILE A 94 -10.45 3.14 -3.48
N SER A 95 -11.42 3.59 -2.69
CA SER A 95 -11.32 4.88 -1.98
C SER A 95 -10.21 4.89 -0.94
N ALA A 96 -9.64 6.06 -0.69
CA ALA A 96 -8.69 6.28 0.39
C ALA A 96 -9.28 5.95 1.77
N GLY A 97 -8.41 5.58 2.73
CA GLY A 97 -8.82 5.27 4.11
C GLY A 97 -9.39 3.86 4.29
N THR A 98 -9.17 2.94 3.36
CA THR A 98 -9.66 1.55 3.41
C THR A 98 -8.58 0.54 3.81
N GLY A 99 -7.38 1.01 4.14
CA GLY A 99 -6.29 0.13 4.60
C GLY A 99 -5.56 -0.64 3.48
N MET A 100 -5.68 -0.20 2.22
CA MET A 100 -5.09 -0.86 1.05
C MET A 100 -3.85 -0.16 0.48
N GLY A 101 -3.26 0.82 1.20
CA GLY A 101 -2.03 1.50 0.79
C GLY A 101 -2.23 2.64 -0.21
N SER A 102 -3.41 3.27 -0.27
CA SER A 102 -3.76 4.27 -1.30
C SER A 102 -2.82 5.49 -1.38
N SER A 103 -2.27 5.94 -0.25
CA SER A 103 -1.31 7.06 -0.20
C SER A 103 -0.04 6.73 -1.00
N SER A 104 0.57 5.59 -0.68
CA SER A 104 1.80 5.14 -1.36
C SER A 104 1.53 4.73 -2.81
N CYS A 105 0.36 4.13 -3.12
CA CYS A 105 -0.03 3.86 -4.50
C CYS A 105 -0.12 5.15 -5.34
N TYR A 106 -0.72 6.22 -4.76
CA TYR A 106 -0.75 7.52 -5.41
C TYR A 106 0.66 8.08 -5.64
N LEU A 107 1.50 8.05 -4.60
CA LEU A 107 2.84 8.60 -4.70
C LEU A 107 3.69 7.83 -5.71
N VAL A 108 3.69 6.50 -5.68
CA VAL A 108 4.42 5.65 -6.64
C VAL A 108 3.92 5.90 -8.06
N GLY A 109 2.60 5.99 -8.27
CA GLY A 109 2.01 6.30 -9.57
C GLY A 109 2.44 7.69 -10.08
N LEU A 110 2.45 8.69 -9.21
CA LEU A 110 2.92 10.03 -9.56
C LEU A 110 4.42 10.05 -9.89
N LEU A 111 5.25 9.41 -9.05
CA LEU A 111 6.69 9.32 -9.31
C LEU A 111 6.98 8.62 -10.65
N ASN A 112 6.28 7.52 -10.94
CA ASN A 112 6.38 6.84 -12.23
C ASN A 112 5.96 7.74 -13.39
N SER A 113 4.82 8.46 -13.26
CA SER A 113 4.38 9.42 -14.29
C SER A 113 5.41 10.52 -14.54
N LEU A 114 6.01 11.06 -13.46
CA LEU A 114 7.04 12.10 -13.55
C LEU A 114 8.35 11.58 -14.16
N GLN A 115 8.74 10.34 -13.88
CA GLN A 115 9.90 9.69 -14.50
C GLN A 115 9.70 9.53 -16.01
N VAL A 116 8.52 9.06 -16.44
CA VAL A 116 8.16 8.96 -17.85
C VAL A 116 8.16 10.34 -18.51
N TYR A 117 7.59 11.35 -17.83
CA TYR A 117 7.58 12.74 -18.31
C TYR A 117 8.96 13.31 -18.52
N LEU A 118 9.88 13.07 -17.58
CA LEU A 118 11.26 13.52 -17.60
C LEU A 118 12.19 12.57 -18.40
N ARG A 119 11.67 11.52 -19.01
CA ARG A 119 12.41 10.47 -19.73
C ARG A 119 13.53 9.83 -18.90
N LYS A 120 13.33 9.74 -17.59
CA LYS A 120 14.27 9.10 -16.68
C LYS A 120 13.94 7.63 -16.54
N GLN A 121 14.94 6.78 -16.69
CA GLN A 121 14.85 5.36 -16.35
C GLN A 121 15.38 5.20 -14.92
N VAL A 122 14.47 4.88 -14.00
CA VAL A 122 14.82 4.67 -12.60
C VAL A 122 14.50 3.22 -12.23
N PRO A 123 15.43 2.49 -11.61
CA PRO A 123 15.17 1.14 -11.12
C PRO A 123 13.96 1.12 -10.19
N VAL A 124 13.18 0.04 -10.26
CA VAL A 124 11.97 -0.13 -9.45
C VAL A 124 12.25 0.02 -7.95
N LYS A 125 13.40 -0.49 -7.51
CA LYS A 125 13.87 -0.35 -6.13
C LYS A 125 14.05 1.12 -5.72
N ASP A 126 14.69 1.90 -6.58
CA ASP A 126 14.98 3.31 -6.28
C ASP A 126 13.69 4.15 -6.25
N MET A 127 12.72 3.82 -7.10
CA MET A 127 11.38 4.42 -7.06
C MET A 127 10.67 4.10 -5.74
N ALA A 128 10.72 2.84 -5.28
CA ALA A 128 10.12 2.43 -4.01
C ALA A 128 10.80 3.12 -2.81
N GLU A 129 12.15 3.20 -2.80
CA GLU A 129 12.90 3.89 -1.76
C GLU A 129 12.65 5.41 -1.77
N LEU A 130 12.52 6.02 -2.94
CA LEU A 130 12.15 7.44 -3.06
C LEU A 130 10.76 7.71 -2.47
N ALA A 131 9.79 6.84 -2.75
CA ALA A 131 8.46 6.95 -2.16
C ALA A 131 8.52 6.82 -0.63
N CYS A 132 9.25 5.82 -0.10
CA CYS A 132 9.49 5.68 1.33
C CYS A 132 10.17 6.92 1.93
N LYS A 133 11.20 7.46 1.30
CA LYS A 133 11.89 8.67 1.74
C LYS A 133 10.96 9.88 1.83
N ILE A 134 10.11 10.08 0.81
CA ILE A 134 9.15 11.20 0.82
C ILE A 134 8.14 11.02 1.96
N GLU A 135 7.53 9.85 2.11
CA GLU A 135 6.50 9.64 3.12
C GLU A 135 7.07 9.59 4.55
N ILE A 136 8.16 8.85 4.76
CA ILE A 136 8.70 8.57 6.12
C ILE A 136 9.67 9.66 6.57
N ASP A 137 10.63 10.04 5.72
CA ASP A 137 11.73 10.92 6.13
C ASP A 137 11.39 12.40 5.94
N VAL A 138 10.73 12.77 4.84
CA VAL A 138 10.38 14.16 4.54
C VAL A 138 9.09 14.55 5.25
N LEU A 139 8.02 13.80 5.04
CA LEU A 139 6.70 14.10 5.59
C LEU A 139 6.48 13.54 7.00
N LYS A 140 7.42 12.76 7.55
CA LYS A 140 7.36 12.18 8.89
C LYS A 140 6.08 11.39 9.18
N LYS A 141 5.53 10.73 8.15
CA LYS A 141 4.33 9.91 8.33
C LYS A 141 4.66 8.64 9.11
N PRO A 142 3.81 8.22 10.06
CA PRO A 142 4.02 7.00 10.86
C PRO A 142 3.60 5.75 10.07
N ILE A 143 4.22 5.51 8.93
CA ILE A 143 3.92 4.38 8.03
C ILE A 143 5.12 3.48 7.84
N GLY A 144 4.88 2.28 7.30
CA GLY A 144 5.92 1.33 6.94
C GLY A 144 6.30 1.40 5.47
N LYS A 145 7.27 0.57 5.10
CA LYS A 145 7.82 0.55 3.74
C LYS A 145 7.03 -0.32 2.75
N GLN A 146 6.19 -1.25 3.24
CA GLN A 146 5.58 -2.27 2.41
C GLN A 146 4.76 -1.71 1.24
N ASP A 147 4.00 -0.64 1.48
CA ASP A 147 3.03 -0.12 0.52
C ASP A 147 3.73 0.44 -0.73
N ALA A 148 4.80 1.20 -0.55
CA ALA A 148 5.60 1.74 -1.64
C ALA A 148 6.29 0.63 -2.44
N TYR A 149 6.84 -0.37 -1.76
CA TYR A 149 7.51 -1.48 -2.42
C TYR A 149 6.57 -2.33 -3.26
N ILE A 150 5.47 -2.81 -2.67
CA ILE A 150 4.56 -3.68 -3.42
C ILE A 150 3.84 -2.94 -4.54
N ALA A 151 3.51 -1.66 -4.37
CA ALA A 151 2.95 -0.83 -5.42
C ALA A 151 3.92 -0.66 -6.60
N SER A 152 5.22 -0.62 -6.32
CA SER A 152 6.26 -0.51 -7.36
C SER A 152 6.53 -1.83 -8.07
N TYR A 153 6.64 -2.93 -7.30
CA TYR A 153 7.08 -4.24 -7.82
C TYR A 153 5.95 -5.10 -8.39
N GLY A 154 4.75 -5.06 -7.76
CA GLY A 154 3.69 -6.03 -8.04
C GLY A 154 4.00 -7.44 -7.48
N GLY A 155 3.18 -8.41 -7.87
CA GLY A 155 3.33 -9.83 -7.54
C GLY A 155 2.99 -10.18 -6.09
N ILE A 156 3.54 -11.31 -5.65
CA ILE A 156 3.58 -11.73 -4.25
C ILE A 156 5.03 -11.54 -3.79
N LEU A 157 5.27 -10.55 -2.96
CA LEU A 157 6.59 -10.04 -2.62
C LEU A 157 6.96 -10.37 -1.18
N CYS A 158 8.15 -10.95 -1.00
CA CYS A 158 8.82 -11.09 0.28
C CYS A 158 9.73 -9.88 0.48
N MET A 159 9.62 -9.26 1.64
CA MET A 159 10.43 -8.09 2.02
C MET A 159 11.11 -8.37 3.35
N GLU A 160 12.43 -8.43 3.36
CA GLU A 160 13.25 -8.45 4.56
C GLU A 160 13.82 -7.06 4.79
N ILE A 161 13.61 -6.51 5.99
CA ILE A 161 14.01 -5.16 6.31
C ILE A 161 15.08 -5.22 7.40
N GLY A 162 16.29 -4.79 7.06
CA GLY A 162 17.40 -4.70 8.00
C GLY A 162 17.17 -3.68 9.10
N ARG A 163 17.92 -3.75 10.18
CA ARG A 163 17.90 -2.73 11.25
C ARG A 163 18.37 -1.36 10.75
N ASP A 164 19.18 -1.35 9.71
CA ASP A 164 19.61 -0.16 8.97
C ASP A 164 18.54 0.41 8.03
N GLY A 165 17.40 -0.27 7.91
CA GLY A 165 16.30 0.09 7.02
C GLY A 165 16.49 -0.36 5.57
N VAL A 166 17.58 -1.05 5.24
CA VAL A 166 17.79 -1.62 3.89
C VAL A 166 16.78 -2.75 3.65
N VAL A 167 16.08 -2.66 2.53
CA VAL A 167 15.09 -3.67 2.14
C VAL A 167 15.70 -4.61 1.11
N LYS A 168 15.61 -5.89 1.39
CA LYS A 168 15.87 -6.98 0.45
C LYS A 168 14.53 -7.56 -0.01
N THR A 169 14.32 -7.60 -1.31
CA THR A 169 13.09 -8.11 -1.91
C THR A 169 13.34 -9.36 -2.73
N ARG A 170 12.41 -10.31 -2.68
CA ARG A 170 12.30 -11.39 -3.66
C ARG A 170 10.84 -11.71 -3.94
N PRO A 171 10.50 -12.17 -5.15
CA PRO A 171 9.21 -12.81 -5.37
C PRO A 171 9.06 -14.04 -4.47
N ALA A 172 7.86 -14.31 -3.98
CA ALA A 172 7.55 -15.59 -3.34
C ALA A 172 7.53 -16.68 -4.44
N ASN A 173 8.13 -17.81 -4.15
CA ASN A 173 8.20 -18.93 -5.11
C ASN A 173 6.93 -19.81 -5.01
N VAL A 174 5.79 -19.21 -5.35
CA VAL A 174 4.47 -19.84 -5.28
C VAL A 174 4.08 -20.38 -6.66
N LYS A 175 3.63 -21.63 -6.72
CA LYS A 175 3.18 -22.26 -7.97
C LYS A 175 1.95 -21.54 -8.54
N MET A 176 1.81 -21.52 -9.86
CA MET A 176 0.64 -20.93 -10.51
C MET A 176 -0.70 -21.62 -10.18
N SER A 177 -0.68 -22.91 -9.84
CA SER A 177 -1.85 -23.61 -9.28
C SER A 177 -2.26 -23.02 -7.94
N THR A 178 -1.30 -22.90 -7.02
CA THR A 178 -1.49 -22.33 -5.67
C THR A 178 -1.98 -20.88 -5.73
N ILE A 179 -1.48 -20.09 -6.69
CA ILE A 179 -1.94 -18.71 -6.93
C ILE A 179 -3.42 -18.70 -7.32
N ARG A 180 -3.83 -19.58 -8.26
CA ARG A 180 -5.24 -19.70 -8.66
C ARG A 180 -6.15 -20.16 -7.52
N ASP A 181 -5.68 -21.09 -6.70
CA ASP A 181 -6.43 -21.56 -5.54
C ASP A 181 -6.53 -20.46 -4.47
N LEU A 182 -5.49 -19.64 -4.28
CA LEU A 182 -5.55 -18.45 -3.44
C LEU A 182 -6.56 -17.42 -3.95
N GLU A 183 -6.56 -17.11 -5.25
CA GLU A 183 -7.52 -16.19 -5.87
C GLU A 183 -8.96 -16.69 -5.73
N HIS A 184 -9.15 -18.01 -5.74
CA HIS A 184 -10.45 -18.62 -5.54
C HIS A 184 -10.89 -18.60 -4.08
N ASN A 185 -10.00 -18.95 -3.16
CA ASN A 185 -10.33 -19.19 -1.75
C ASN A 185 -10.22 -17.94 -0.87
N LEU A 186 -9.44 -16.93 -1.28
CA LEU A 186 -9.38 -15.65 -0.58
C LEU A 186 -10.54 -14.76 -1.02
N VAL A 187 -11.26 -14.21 -0.06
CA VAL A 187 -12.38 -13.29 -0.30
C VAL A 187 -12.18 -12.01 0.48
N LEU A 188 -12.46 -10.89 -0.17
CA LEU A 188 -12.36 -9.55 0.41
C LEU A 188 -13.76 -8.98 0.64
N TYR A 189 -14.03 -8.53 1.86
CA TYR A 189 -15.26 -7.83 2.20
C TYR A 189 -14.96 -6.42 2.71
N TYR A 190 -15.55 -5.43 2.07
CA TYR A 190 -15.50 -4.06 2.57
C TYR A 190 -16.46 -3.90 3.75
N SER A 191 -15.94 -3.47 4.89
CA SER A 191 -16.69 -3.36 6.14
C SER A 191 -17.67 -2.17 6.21
N GLY A 192 -17.70 -1.30 5.19
CA GLY A 192 -18.49 -0.07 5.22
C GLY A 192 -17.87 1.04 6.07
N LEU A 193 -16.83 0.75 6.84
CA LEU A 193 -16.19 1.68 7.75
C LEU A 193 -14.93 2.28 7.13
N ARG A 194 -14.88 3.61 7.09
CA ARG A 194 -13.67 4.36 6.81
C ARG A 194 -13.12 4.92 8.11
N ARG A 195 -11.88 4.62 8.42
CA ARG A 195 -11.17 5.23 9.54
C ARG A 195 -9.80 5.70 9.08
N SER A 196 -9.32 6.76 9.71
CA SER A 196 -7.92 7.17 9.54
C SER A 196 -7.03 6.06 10.12
N SER A 197 -6.25 5.40 9.25
CA SER A 197 -5.22 4.46 9.67
C SER A 197 -4.13 5.13 10.52
N VAL A 198 -4.00 6.43 10.40
CA VAL A 198 -2.98 7.26 11.06
C VAL A 198 -3.06 7.13 12.58
N THR A 199 -4.26 7.18 13.17
CA THR A 199 -4.42 7.08 14.64
C THR A 199 -3.94 5.75 15.21
N VAL A 200 -4.23 4.63 14.54
CA VAL A 200 -3.78 3.29 14.98
C VAL A 200 -2.27 3.15 14.82
N LEU A 201 -1.72 3.66 13.72
CA LEU A 201 -0.28 3.62 13.46
C LEU A 201 0.50 4.54 14.41
N ILE A 202 -0.05 5.71 14.79
CA ILE A 202 0.53 6.58 15.81
C ILE A 202 0.58 5.86 17.18
N ASP A 203 -0.53 5.24 17.59
CA ASP A 203 -0.57 4.50 18.85
C ASP A 203 0.47 3.37 18.86
N GLN A 204 0.56 2.60 17.79
CA GLN A 204 1.54 1.52 17.64
C GLN A 204 2.98 2.06 17.67
N HIS A 205 3.23 3.15 16.96
CA HIS A 205 4.54 3.80 16.89
C HIS A 205 4.96 4.32 18.27
N GLN A 206 4.06 5.01 18.98
CA GLN A 206 4.32 5.53 20.32
C GLN A 206 4.57 4.41 21.32
N ALA A 207 3.74 3.34 21.31
CA ALA A 207 3.95 2.17 22.16
C ALA A 207 5.31 1.50 21.92
N MET A 208 5.84 1.53 20.70
CA MET A 208 7.16 0.99 20.39
C MET A 208 8.33 1.89 20.80
N LEU A 209 8.12 3.20 20.89
CA LEU A 209 9.17 4.16 21.28
C LEU A 209 9.31 4.25 22.81
N ASP A 210 8.21 4.20 23.54
CA ASP A 210 8.19 4.35 24.99
C ASP A 210 8.29 3.00 25.72
N ALA A 211 9.51 2.61 26.07
CA ALA A 211 9.77 1.37 26.79
C ALA A 211 9.17 1.33 28.22
N GLY A 212 8.83 2.49 28.82
CA GLY A 212 8.13 2.60 30.09
C GLY A 212 6.62 2.47 29.99
N HIS A 213 6.07 2.52 28.77
CA HIS A 213 4.63 2.39 28.56
C HIS A 213 4.19 0.93 28.76
N GLY A 214 3.16 0.70 29.57
CA GLY A 214 2.69 -0.66 29.90
C GLY A 214 2.31 -1.52 28.70
N GLN A 215 2.00 -0.92 27.53
CA GLN A 215 1.72 -1.62 26.28
C GLN A 215 2.97 -1.95 25.45
N HIS A 216 4.14 -1.37 25.74
CA HIS A 216 5.36 -1.60 24.94
C HIS A 216 5.68 -3.09 24.76
N LYS A 217 5.69 -3.83 25.87
CA LYS A 217 5.98 -5.27 25.85
C LYS A 217 4.97 -6.05 25.01
N ILE A 218 3.68 -5.76 25.18
CA ILE A 218 2.59 -6.45 24.45
C ILE A 218 2.71 -6.19 22.94
N VAL A 219 2.95 -4.94 22.54
CA VAL A 219 3.09 -4.57 21.13
C VAL A 219 4.33 -5.20 20.52
N ALA A 220 5.48 -5.14 21.22
CA ALA A 220 6.74 -5.71 20.74
C ALA A 220 6.66 -7.23 20.57
N GLU A 221 6.15 -7.94 21.57
CA GLU A 221 5.95 -9.40 21.52
C GLU A 221 4.94 -9.77 20.43
N SER A 222 3.84 -9.02 20.28
CA SER A 222 2.86 -9.26 19.22
C SER A 222 3.47 -9.12 17.84
N LEU A 223 4.31 -8.10 17.62
CA LEU A 223 5.00 -7.90 16.34
C LEU A 223 6.07 -8.97 16.09
N ASP A 224 6.78 -9.45 17.12
CA ASP A 224 7.70 -10.58 16.97
C ASP A 224 6.95 -11.83 16.50
N TYR A 225 5.83 -12.17 17.13
CA TYR A 225 4.97 -13.27 16.69
C TYR A 225 4.43 -13.05 15.26
N ILE A 226 3.97 -11.84 14.92
CA ILE A 226 3.47 -11.52 13.59
C ILE A 226 4.57 -11.67 12.54
N LYS A 227 5.82 -11.32 12.86
CA LYS A 227 6.97 -11.55 11.99
C LYS A 227 7.20 -13.03 11.74
N ASP A 228 7.24 -13.83 12.80
CA ASP A 228 7.42 -15.28 12.70
C ASP A 228 6.27 -15.95 11.93
N LEU A 229 5.03 -15.56 12.18
CA LEU A 229 3.87 -15.98 11.40
C LEU A 229 4.00 -15.56 9.92
N GLY A 230 4.65 -14.44 9.63
CA GLY A 230 4.95 -14.01 8.26
C GLY A 230 5.87 -15.00 7.53
N TYR A 231 6.95 -15.45 8.16
CA TYR A 231 7.84 -16.47 7.59
C TYR A 231 7.12 -17.83 7.44
N GLN A 232 6.31 -18.23 8.42
CA GLN A 232 5.51 -19.45 8.33
C GLN A 232 4.48 -19.36 7.20
N SER A 233 3.84 -18.21 7.01
CA SER A 233 2.90 -17.96 5.91
C SER A 233 3.58 -18.09 4.55
N LEU A 234 4.80 -17.58 4.41
CA LEU A 234 5.58 -17.73 3.19
C LEU A 234 5.88 -19.22 2.92
N ALA A 235 6.39 -19.96 3.91
CA ALA A 235 6.66 -21.38 3.76
C ALA A 235 5.39 -22.18 3.40
N ALA A 236 4.27 -21.88 4.05
CA ALA A 236 2.99 -22.52 3.76
C ALA A 236 2.55 -22.30 2.30
N LEU A 237 2.72 -21.08 1.76
CA LEU A 237 2.39 -20.77 0.37
C LEU A 237 3.36 -21.42 -0.64
N GLU A 238 4.66 -21.42 -0.36
CA GLU A 238 5.68 -22.02 -1.23
C GLU A 238 5.58 -23.56 -1.26
N GLU A 239 5.05 -24.17 -0.17
CA GLU A 239 4.83 -25.61 -0.03
C GLU A 239 3.39 -26.06 -0.36
N ASP A 240 2.53 -25.16 -0.87
CA ASP A 240 1.15 -25.43 -1.27
C ASP A 240 0.24 -25.90 -0.12
N ARG A 241 0.50 -25.42 1.12
CA ARG A 241 -0.25 -25.73 2.33
C ARG A 241 -1.24 -24.59 2.67
N LEU A 242 -2.27 -24.44 1.83
CA LEU A 242 -3.19 -23.28 1.90
C LEU A 242 -4.06 -23.26 3.16
N ALA A 243 -4.48 -24.43 3.67
CA ALA A 243 -5.21 -24.52 4.93
C ALA A 243 -4.35 -24.03 6.12
N ASP A 244 -3.04 -24.39 6.14
CA ASP A 244 -2.11 -23.89 7.18
C ASP A 244 -1.95 -22.38 7.07
N PHE A 245 -1.82 -21.84 5.84
CA PHE A 245 -1.77 -20.40 5.61
C PHE A 245 -3.02 -19.68 6.17
N ALA A 246 -4.21 -20.26 5.98
CA ALA A 246 -5.45 -19.71 6.53
C ALA A 246 -5.44 -19.66 8.07
N LEU A 247 -4.98 -20.74 8.71
CA LEU A 247 -4.83 -20.80 10.18
C LEU A 247 -3.77 -19.83 10.70
N LEU A 248 -2.70 -19.58 9.93
CA LEU A 248 -1.70 -18.57 10.27
C LEU A 248 -2.27 -17.15 10.18
N MET A 249 -3.15 -16.86 9.22
CA MET A 249 -3.87 -15.58 9.17
C MET A 249 -4.78 -15.37 10.40
N ASP A 250 -5.46 -16.41 10.86
CA ASP A 250 -6.28 -16.37 12.09
C ASP A 250 -5.43 -16.02 13.31
N LYS A 251 -4.30 -16.71 13.49
CA LYS A 251 -3.34 -16.42 14.55
C LYS A 251 -2.81 -14.99 14.46
N HIS A 252 -2.45 -14.53 13.25
CA HIS A 252 -2.00 -13.17 13.01
C HIS A 252 -3.07 -12.16 13.49
N TRP A 253 -4.36 -12.41 13.19
CA TRP A 253 -5.44 -11.52 13.60
C TRP A 253 -5.56 -11.44 15.12
N VAL A 254 -5.42 -12.56 15.82
CA VAL A 254 -5.43 -12.60 17.30
C VAL A 254 -4.32 -11.72 17.88
N TYR A 255 -3.07 -11.85 17.41
CA TYR A 255 -1.96 -11.04 17.91
C TYR A 255 -2.09 -9.57 17.52
N LYS A 256 -2.57 -9.29 16.32
CA LYS A 256 -2.80 -7.92 15.87
C LYS A 256 -3.79 -7.19 16.77
N LYS A 257 -4.90 -7.82 17.16
CA LYS A 257 -5.89 -7.23 18.07
C LYS A 257 -5.35 -6.90 19.46
N LYS A 258 -4.31 -7.60 19.93
CA LYS A 258 -3.69 -7.31 21.24
C LYS A 258 -2.93 -5.99 21.28
N MET A 259 -2.51 -5.47 20.14
CA MET A 259 -1.67 -4.26 20.07
C MET A 259 -2.42 -2.96 20.37
N SER A 260 -3.72 -2.89 20.06
CA SER A 260 -4.57 -1.73 20.38
C SER A 260 -6.05 -2.11 20.26
N ASN A 261 -6.87 -1.56 21.17
CA ASN A 261 -8.33 -1.70 21.13
C ASN A 261 -8.99 -0.97 19.95
N LYS A 262 -8.24 -0.14 19.21
CA LYS A 262 -8.69 0.57 18.01
C LYS A 262 -8.58 -0.28 16.74
N ILE A 263 -7.91 -1.45 16.80
CA ILE A 263 -7.66 -2.32 15.63
C ILE A 263 -8.91 -3.06 15.18
N SER A 264 -9.80 -3.40 16.11
CA SER A 264 -11.09 -4.01 15.80
C SER A 264 -12.24 -3.22 16.44
N ASN A 265 -13.44 -3.62 16.13
CA ASN A 265 -14.66 -3.12 16.75
C ASN A 265 -15.73 -4.24 16.76
N SER A 266 -16.82 -4.04 17.50
CA SER A 266 -17.87 -5.03 17.69
C SER A 266 -18.47 -5.57 16.38
N GLN A 267 -18.65 -4.72 15.37
CA GLN A 267 -19.18 -5.12 14.07
C GLN A 267 -18.19 -6.05 13.32
N VAL A 268 -16.92 -5.69 13.29
CA VAL A 268 -15.88 -6.51 12.64
C VAL A 268 -15.68 -7.83 13.38
N ASP A 269 -15.67 -7.80 14.72
CA ASP A 269 -15.51 -9.03 15.52
C ASP A 269 -16.72 -9.97 15.35
N ALA A 270 -17.94 -9.45 15.34
CA ALA A 270 -19.15 -10.24 15.09
C ALA A 270 -19.18 -10.83 13.68
N ALA A 271 -18.83 -10.02 12.66
CA ALA A 271 -18.72 -10.49 11.28
C ALA A 271 -17.64 -11.56 11.11
N TYR A 272 -16.49 -11.38 11.76
CA TYR A 272 -15.41 -12.37 11.73
C TYR A 272 -15.83 -13.69 12.38
N GLN A 273 -16.49 -13.64 13.55
CA GLN A 273 -16.99 -14.83 14.22
C GLN A 273 -18.05 -15.55 13.37
N ARG A 274 -18.96 -14.79 12.77
CA ARG A 274 -19.97 -15.34 11.84
C ARG A 274 -19.32 -16.00 10.62
N ALA A 275 -18.26 -15.38 10.07
CA ALA A 275 -17.50 -15.98 8.96
C ALA A 275 -16.89 -17.33 9.35
N LYS A 276 -16.31 -17.44 10.55
CA LYS A 276 -15.76 -18.71 11.08
C LYS A 276 -16.86 -19.79 11.21
N GLU A 277 -18.04 -19.45 11.73
CA GLU A 277 -19.18 -20.35 11.83
C GLU A 277 -19.68 -20.83 10.45
N LYS A 278 -19.47 -20.01 9.41
CA LYS A 278 -19.85 -20.28 8.02
C LYS A 278 -18.74 -20.91 7.18
N GLY A 279 -17.64 -21.33 7.82
CA GLY A 279 -16.59 -22.14 7.22
C GLY A 279 -15.37 -21.38 6.75
N ALA A 280 -15.22 -20.11 7.12
CA ALA A 280 -13.92 -19.45 6.95
C ALA A 280 -12.89 -20.10 7.88
N LEU A 281 -11.77 -20.58 7.32
CA LEU A 281 -10.70 -21.19 8.09
C LEU A 281 -9.85 -20.15 8.84
N GLY A 282 -9.76 -18.94 8.30
CA GLY A 282 -9.02 -17.84 8.89
C GLY A 282 -9.20 -16.55 8.13
N GLY A 283 -8.59 -15.48 8.65
CA GLY A 283 -8.65 -14.18 8.02
C GLY A 283 -8.15 -13.07 8.92
N LYS A 284 -8.20 -11.84 8.44
CA LYS A 284 -7.81 -10.64 9.18
C LYS A 284 -8.30 -9.36 8.53
N LEU A 285 -8.41 -8.31 9.31
CA LEU A 285 -8.61 -6.97 8.76
C LEU A 285 -7.30 -6.44 8.17
N LEU A 286 -7.35 -5.95 6.93
CA LEU A 286 -6.18 -5.40 6.22
C LEU A 286 -5.81 -4.00 6.73
N GLY A 287 -4.57 -3.58 6.44
CA GLY A 287 -4.02 -2.28 6.85
C GLY A 287 -3.84 -2.12 8.36
N ALA A 288 -3.91 -0.92 8.88
CA ALA A 288 -3.70 -0.64 10.31
C ALA A 288 -4.82 -1.20 11.22
N GLY A 289 -6.02 -1.35 10.71
CA GLY A 289 -7.19 -1.78 11.48
C GLY A 289 -8.26 -0.70 11.61
N GLY A 290 -9.28 -0.98 12.41
CA GLY A 290 -10.39 -0.06 12.70
C GLY A 290 -11.49 0.02 11.63
N GLY A 291 -11.28 -0.56 10.45
CA GLY A 291 -12.18 -0.56 9.30
C GLY A 291 -11.44 -0.93 8.02
N GLY A 292 -12.10 -0.79 6.88
CA GLY A 292 -11.55 -1.16 5.58
C GLY A 292 -11.97 -2.55 5.13
N PHE A 293 -11.01 -3.38 4.70
CA PHE A 293 -11.28 -4.69 4.12
C PHE A 293 -10.96 -5.84 5.08
N LEU A 294 -11.92 -6.71 5.25
CA LEU A 294 -11.78 -8.00 5.91
C LEU A 294 -11.39 -9.04 4.86
N LEU A 295 -10.19 -9.60 4.98
CA LEU A 295 -9.70 -10.71 4.17
C LEU A 295 -10.03 -12.01 4.90
N LEU A 296 -10.72 -12.92 4.23
CA LEU A 296 -11.09 -14.24 4.73
C LEU A 296 -10.59 -15.31 3.77
N TYR A 297 -10.31 -16.51 4.28
CA TYR A 297 -10.03 -17.70 3.49
C TYR A 297 -11.13 -18.74 3.72
N THR A 298 -11.73 -19.24 2.64
CA THR A 298 -12.77 -20.28 2.67
C THR A 298 -12.62 -21.24 1.50
N GLU A 299 -12.92 -22.51 1.73
CA GLU A 299 -12.91 -23.54 0.68
C GLU A 299 -14.36 -23.88 0.30
N GLY A 300 -14.80 -23.43 -0.88
CA GLY A 300 -16.05 -23.85 -1.51
C GLY A 300 -17.36 -23.36 -0.87
N ARG A 301 -17.32 -22.46 0.14
CA ARG A 301 -18.54 -21.95 0.82
C ARG A 301 -18.81 -20.47 0.56
N HIS A 302 -18.50 -19.99 -0.62
CA HIS A 302 -18.56 -18.58 -0.98
C HIS A 302 -19.96 -17.98 -0.86
N GLU A 303 -20.99 -18.65 -1.38
CA GLU A 303 -22.37 -18.12 -1.34
C GLU A 303 -22.92 -17.99 0.09
N GLU A 304 -22.63 -18.98 0.94
CA GLU A 304 -23.07 -18.95 2.33
C GLU A 304 -22.36 -17.85 3.12
N LEU A 305 -21.06 -17.67 2.86
CA LEU A 305 -20.25 -16.61 3.44
C LEU A 305 -20.73 -15.24 2.94
N ASP A 306 -20.95 -15.06 1.64
CA ASP A 306 -21.47 -13.82 1.05
C ASP A 306 -22.82 -13.43 1.66
N ARG A 307 -23.73 -14.40 1.83
CA ARG A 307 -25.03 -14.16 2.47
C ARG A 307 -24.87 -13.67 3.90
N SER A 308 -23.99 -14.32 4.65
CA SER A 308 -23.71 -13.95 6.04
C SER A 308 -23.06 -12.58 6.19
N MET A 309 -22.11 -12.22 5.29
CA MET A 309 -21.47 -10.91 5.33
C MET A 309 -22.41 -9.76 4.97
N ARG A 310 -23.44 -10.01 4.15
CA ARG A 310 -24.49 -9.01 3.87
C ARG A 310 -25.31 -8.65 5.12
N GLU A 311 -25.46 -9.56 6.08
CA GLU A 311 -26.12 -9.27 7.38
C GLU A 311 -25.39 -8.14 8.15
N PHE A 312 -24.08 -7.96 7.90
CA PHE A 312 -23.24 -6.90 8.45
C PHE A 312 -23.04 -5.72 7.50
N ASN A 313 -23.81 -5.62 6.41
CA ASN A 313 -23.64 -4.61 5.35
C ASN A 313 -22.26 -4.62 4.69
N MET A 314 -21.56 -5.75 4.73
CA MET A 314 -20.28 -5.92 4.07
C MET A 314 -20.46 -6.30 2.61
N ARG A 315 -19.67 -5.69 1.72
CA ARG A 315 -19.70 -5.94 0.27
C ARG A 315 -18.44 -6.68 -0.16
N ARG A 316 -18.64 -7.76 -0.90
CA ARG A 316 -17.54 -8.49 -1.53
C ARG A 316 -16.85 -7.63 -2.59
N LEU A 317 -15.54 -7.68 -2.64
CA LEU A 317 -14.70 -7.15 -3.71
C LEU A 317 -13.96 -8.32 -4.34
N ASP A 318 -14.26 -8.60 -5.61
CA ASP A 318 -13.50 -9.59 -6.39
C ASP A 318 -12.16 -8.99 -6.82
N PHE A 319 -11.11 -9.81 -6.79
CA PHE A 319 -9.77 -9.41 -7.15
C PHE A 319 -8.99 -10.56 -7.79
N ARG A 320 -7.90 -10.21 -8.46
CA ARG A 320 -6.80 -11.10 -8.86
C ARG A 320 -5.48 -10.50 -8.44
N PHE A 321 -4.42 -11.30 -8.38
CA PHE A 321 -3.10 -10.76 -8.15
C PHE A 321 -2.59 -9.99 -9.36
N ASP A 322 -1.96 -8.85 -9.13
CA ASP A 322 -1.27 -8.06 -10.16
C ASP A 322 0.23 -8.36 -10.09
N PHE A 323 0.84 -8.74 -11.20
CA PHE A 323 2.26 -9.09 -11.28
C PHE A 323 3.12 -8.03 -11.97
N GLU A 324 2.53 -6.88 -12.32
CA GLU A 324 3.24 -5.86 -13.11
C GLU A 324 3.71 -4.66 -12.28
N GLY A 325 3.08 -4.40 -11.14
CA GLY A 325 3.35 -3.21 -10.35
C GLY A 325 2.92 -1.90 -11.03
N SER A 326 3.54 -0.80 -10.66
CA SER A 326 3.24 0.50 -11.27
C SER A 326 3.80 0.59 -12.68
N LYS A 327 2.93 0.92 -13.66
CA LYS A 327 3.35 1.07 -15.05
C LYS A 327 2.63 2.20 -15.79
N ALA A 328 3.29 2.76 -16.78
CA ALA A 328 2.68 3.69 -17.72
C ALA A 328 1.77 2.92 -18.70
N LEU A 329 0.51 3.36 -18.80
CA LEU A 329 -0.46 2.83 -19.75
C LEU A 329 -0.49 3.65 -21.02
N LEU A 330 -0.24 4.96 -20.90
CA LEU A 330 -0.30 5.90 -22.00
C LEU A 330 0.86 6.89 -21.88
N ASN A 331 1.52 7.15 -22.99
CA ASN A 331 2.50 8.21 -23.13
C ASN A 331 2.30 8.89 -24.48
N LEU A 332 1.64 10.07 -24.47
CA LEU A 332 1.38 10.91 -25.62
C LEU A 332 2.20 12.21 -25.56
N VAL A 333 3.37 12.18 -24.98
CA VAL A 333 4.27 13.33 -25.00
C VAL A 333 4.83 13.45 -26.41
N ASP A 334 4.47 14.56 -27.11
CA ASP A 334 4.94 14.82 -28.47
C ASP A 334 6.43 15.17 -28.41
N SER A 335 7.26 14.34 -29.05
CA SER A 335 8.70 14.55 -29.14
C SER A 335 9.09 15.88 -29.79
N ARG A 336 8.18 16.48 -30.59
CA ARG A 336 8.42 17.75 -31.28
C ARG A 336 8.22 18.98 -30.40
N LEU A 337 7.31 18.92 -29.44
CA LEU A 337 7.09 20.02 -28.48
C LEU A 337 8.28 20.22 -27.52
N GLU A 338 9.07 19.17 -27.28
CA GLU A 338 10.23 19.22 -26.41
C GLU A 338 11.43 19.95 -27.02
N TYR A 339 11.61 19.89 -28.36
CA TYR A 339 12.71 20.61 -29.03
C TYR A 339 12.58 22.14 -28.89
N GLN A 340 11.35 22.67 -28.83
CA GLN A 340 11.12 24.09 -28.56
C GLN A 340 11.30 24.43 -27.07
N TYR A 341 10.90 23.55 -26.18
CA TYR A 341 10.96 23.76 -24.73
C TYR A 341 12.39 23.68 -24.19
N ASP A 342 13.22 22.77 -24.73
CA ASP A 342 14.63 22.64 -24.33
C ASP A 342 15.49 23.81 -24.82
N GLN A 343 15.18 24.43 -25.93
CA GLN A 343 15.91 25.63 -26.40
C GLN A 343 15.66 26.84 -25.50
N GLU A 344 14.47 26.99 -24.93
CA GLU A 344 14.15 28.04 -23.96
C GLU A 344 14.59 27.71 -22.53
N ARG A 345 14.63 26.41 -22.15
CA ARG A 345 15.06 25.94 -20.83
C ARG A 345 16.56 25.76 -20.65
N ASN A 346 17.34 25.73 -21.69
CA ASN A 346 18.80 25.61 -21.64
C ASN A 346 19.51 26.78 -20.92
N GLN A 347 18.76 27.73 -20.35
CA GLN A 347 19.29 28.73 -19.41
C GLN A 347 19.15 28.34 -17.93
N ILE A 348 18.55 27.20 -17.61
CA ILE A 348 18.47 26.70 -16.23
C ILE A 348 19.50 25.58 -16.07
N ARG A 349 20.72 25.95 -15.63
CA ARG A 349 21.79 25.02 -15.25
C ARG A 349 21.29 24.03 -14.21
N CYS A 350 21.49 22.71 -14.47
CA CYS A 350 21.52 21.73 -13.40
C CYS A 350 22.66 22.12 -12.42
N PRO A 351 22.41 22.13 -11.12
CA PRO A 351 23.52 22.14 -10.16
C PRO A 351 24.22 20.78 -10.24
N GLU A 352 25.56 20.81 -10.27
CA GLU A 352 26.47 19.66 -10.17
C GLU A 352 26.24 18.84 -8.90
#